data_1fc5a6bd7cac873aba2d4ea8bb70fc9c
#
_entry.id   1fc5a6bd7cac873aba2d4ea8bb70fc9c
#
_cell.length_a   1.000
_cell.length_b   1.000
_cell.length_c   1.000
_cell.angle_alpha   90.00
_cell.angle_beta   90.00
_cell.angle_gamma   90.00
#
_symmetry.space_group_name_H-M   'P 1'
#
loop_
_entity.id
_entity.type
_entity.pdbx_description
1 polymer ?
#
loop_
_entity_poly.entity_id
_entity_poly.type
_entity_poly.pdbx_seq_one_letter_code
_entity_poly.pdbx_strand_id
1 'polypeptide(L)'
;MLTAPATSTMNMGKALAELSKEERDLVAIVRRWIDKNGPFIEDDRLSARDDYFEFEGLDVTDTGLGEAARRVAATFDAETFSFSGGSVDFTGSPLGVDQGLREDRLGRHDVPNQTDPGRLAEAAQDAEPLPDTWQAMVRYAQARFTNLNIAELHENKMLSREAFEASLRDRFLEDLLILDTYVNHRTVDGTEEAEARSIREKYFIGKHARITDESDENKNAFRDEMTFRRQTGENYFAPWHSKMKHRQFRLHFEWPLATHRQTLEVFYYGPKITKQ
;
A
#
# COMPACT_ATOMS: atom_id res chain seq x y z
N MET A 1 20.99 -15.00 3.03
CA MET A 1 21.58 -13.65 2.84
C MET A 1 23.11 -13.64 2.82
N LEU A 2 23.85 -14.21 3.80
CA LEU A 2 25.34 -14.20 3.81
C LEU A 2 26.01 -14.92 2.60
N THR A 3 25.31 -15.82 1.93
CA THR A 3 25.75 -16.49 0.72
C THR A 3 25.42 -15.74 -0.57
N ALA A 4 24.62 -14.66 -0.49
CA ALA A 4 24.29 -13.85 -1.64
C ALA A 4 25.58 -13.22 -2.26
N PRO A 5 25.67 -13.11 -3.58
CA PRO A 5 26.81 -12.46 -4.23
C PRO A 5 26.83 -10.98 -3.88
N ALA A 6 27.97 -10.48 -3.41
CA ALA A 6 28.24 -9.06 -3.21
C ALA A 6 29.01 -8.45 -4.38
N THR A 7 29.82 -9.28 -5.04
CA THR A 7 30.52 -8.96 -6.30
C THR A 7 30.59 -10.23 -7.14
N SER A 8 31.11 -10.14 -8.38
CA SER A 8 31.34 -11.31 -9.24
C SER A 8 32.26 -12.38 -8.64
N THR A 9 33.07 -12.02 -7.61
CA THR A 9 34.07 -12.91 -7.00
C THR A 9 33.90 -13.09 -5.48
N MET A 10 32.94 -12.40 -4.87
CA MET A 10 32.80 -12.35 -3.40
C MET A 10 31.34 -12.46 -2.98
N ASN A 11 31.03 -13.29 -2.00
CA ASN A 11 29.72 -13.29 -1.36
C ASN A 11 29.65 -12.25 -0.21
N MET A 12 28.41 -11.96 0.22
CA MET A 12 28.15 -10.96 1.25
C MET A 12 28.90 -11.25 2.57
N GLY A 13 29.03 -12.52 2.94
CA GLY A 13 29.77 -12.90 4.16
C GLY A 13 31.25 -12.54 4.08
N LYS A 14 31.89 -12.78 2.95
CA LYS A 14 33.30 -12.39 2.72
C LYS A 14 33.45 -10.87 2.65
N ALA A 15 32.57 -10.17 1.93
CA ALA A 15 32.57 -8.72 1.84
C ALA A 15 32.47 -8.07 3.22
N LEU A 16 31.55 -8.52 4.07
CA LEU A 16 31.40 -8.05 5.45
C LEU A 16 32.62 -8.38 6.32
N ALA A 17 33.27 -9.52 6.10
CA ALA A 17 34.48 -9.88 6.83
C ALA A 17 35.69 -8.98 6.46
N GLU A 18 35.78 -8.59 5.20
CA GLU A 18 36.81 -7.62 4.76
C GLU A 18 36.51 -6.21 5.26
N LEU A 19 35.28 -5.75 5.08
CA LEU A 19 34.83 -4.44 5.55
C LEU A 19 35.01 -4.28 7.08
N SER A 20 34.86 -5.38 7.85
CA SER A 20 35.02 -5.36 9.30
C SER A 20 36.42 -5.03 9.79
N LYS A 21 37.42 -5.09 8.94
CA LYS A 21 38.81 -4.72 9.28
C LYS A 21 38.99 -3.21 9.32
N GLU A 22 38.23 -2.48 8.50
CA GLU A 22 38.38 -1.05 8.28
C GLU A 22 37.22 -0.25 8.87
N GLU A 23 35.98 -0.79 8.81
CA GLU A 23 34.73 -0.08 9.14
C GLU A 23 33.83 -0.89 10.10
N ARG A 24 34.29 -1.08 11.35
CA ARG A 24 33.59 -1.90 12.34
C ARG A 24 32.16 -1.45 12.63
N ASP A 25 31.94 -0.14 12.70
CA ASP A 25 30.63 0.42 13.05
C ASP A 25 29.63 0.20 11.91
N LEU A 26 30.07 0.38 10.66
CA LEU A 26 29.25 0.11 9.48
C LEU A 26 28.87 -1.38 9.40
N VAL A 27 29.82 -2.27 9.66
CA VAL A 27 29.53 -3.72 9.69
C VAL A 27 28.54 -4.07 10.81
N ALA A 28 28.63 -3.42 11.97
CA ALA A 28 27.67 -3.63 13.05
C ALA A 28 26.24 -3.20 12.64
N ILE A 29 26.11 -2.10 11.92
CA ILE A 29 24.83 -1.64 11.35
C ILE A 29 24.30 -2.66 10.35
N VAL A 30 25.12 -3.06 9.36
CA VAL A 30 24.70 -4.02 8.32
C VAL A 30 24.34 -5.38 8.91
N ARG A 31 25.11 -5.88 9.91
CA ARG A 31 24.74 -7.13 10.63
C ARG A 31 23.42 -7.00 11.37
N ARG A 32 23.17 -5.89 12.03
CA ARG A 32 21.88 -5.64 12.70
C ARG A 32 20.73 -5.64 11.70
N TRP A 33 20.94 -5.11 10.50
CA TRP A 33 19.95 -5.18 9.44
C TRP A 33 19.71 -6.61 8.95
N ILE A 34 20.77 -7.41 8.80
CA ILE A 34 20.67 -8.81 8.38
C ILE A 34 19.94 -9.63 9.46
N ASP A 35 20.29 -9.44 10.72
CA ASP A 35 19.78 -10.22 11.86
C ASP A 35 18.32 -9.87 12.21
N LYS A 36 17.86 -8.66 11.89
CA LYS A 36 16.52 -8.14 12.18
C LYS A 36 15.69 -7.84 10.94
N ASN A 37 15.97 -8.53 9.84
CA ASN A 37 15.30 -8.34 8.54
C ASN A 37 15.37 -6.91 7.97
N GLY A 38 16.27 -6.08 8.46
CA GLY A 38 16.49 -4.74 7.99
C GLY A 38 15.41 -3.73 8.40
N PRO A 39 15.62 -2.42 8.10
CA PRO A 39 14.66 -1.37 8.43
C PRO A 39 13.45 -1.34 7.49
N PHE A 40 13.41 -2.18 6.46
CA PHE A 40 12.43 -2.14 5.37
C PHE A 40 11.37 -3.24 5.44
N ILE A 41 11.51 -4.21 6.35
CA ILE A 41 10.56 -5.30 6.54
C ILE A 41 9.90 -5.10 7.90
N GLU A 42 8.60 -4.86 7.88
CA GLU A 42 7.80 -4.74 9.08
C GLU A 42 7.37 -6.13 9.56
N ASP A 43 7.81 -6.53 10.73
CA ASP A 43 7.65 -7.89 11.28
C ASP A 43 6.18 -8.26 11.56
N ASP A 44 5.29 -7.26 11.64
CA ASP A 44 3.85 -7.45 11.90
C ASP A 44 3.00 -7.55 10.62
N ARG A 45 3.62 -7.53 9.46
CA ARG A 45 2.92 -7.63 8.18
C ARG A 45 2.38 -9.04 7.97
N LEU A 46 1.06 -9.17 8.03
CA LEU A 46 0.40 -10.45 7.75
C LEU A 46 0.45 -10.75 6.25
N SER A 47 1.00 -11.92 5.90
CA SER A 47 0.95 -12.44 4.54
C SER A 47 -0.50 -12.66 4.11
N ALA A 48 -0.91 -12.04 3.00
CA ALA A 48 -2.20 -12.21 2.37
C ALA A 48 -2.00 -12.59 0.90
N ARG A 49 -3.02 -13.11 0.21
CA ARG A 49 -2.91 -13.47 -1.22
C ARG A 49 -2.57 -12.28 -2.10
N ASP A 50 -3.03 -11.09 -1.73
CA ASP A 50 -2.76 -9.83 -2.39
C ASP A 50 -1.40 -9.21 -2.00
N ASP A 51 -0.66 -9.84 -1.10
CA ASP A 51 0.69 -9.47 -0.68
C ASP A 51 1.76 -10.41 -1.28
N TYR A 52 1.46 -11.08 -2.38
CA TYR A 52 2.40 -11.89 -3.16
C TYR A 52 2.91 -11.10 -4.35
N PHE A 53 4.22 -11.04 -4.52
CA PHE A 53 4.88 -10.32 -5.60
C PHE A 53 5.83 -11.25 -6.37
N GLU A 54 5.80 -11.17 -7.70
CA GLU A 54 6.58 -12.01 -8.59
C GLU A 54 7.29 -11.17 -9.66
N PHE A 55 8.57 -11.45 -9.90
CA PHE A 55 9.35 -10.89 -11.00
C PHE A 55 9.94 -12.02 -11.84
N GLU A 56 9.60 -12.08 -13.13
CA GLU A 56 10.05 -13.13 -14.09
C GLU A 56 9.90 -14.57 -13.57
N GLY A 57 8.82 -14.87 -12.86
CA GLY A 57 8.55 -16.19 -12.29
C GLY A 57 9.26 -16.48 -10.96
N LEU A 58 9.99 -15.50 -10.41
CA LEU A 58 10.63 -15.59 -9.11
C LEU A 58 9.76 -14.90 -8.06
N ASP A 59 9.48 -15.60 -6.96
CA ASP A 59 8.86 -14.99 -5.78
C ASP A 59 9.82 -13.96 -5.15
N VAL A 60 9.39 -12.70 -5.15
CA VAL A 60 10.15 -11.57 -4.59
C VAL A 60 9.46 -10.92 -3.40
N THR A 61 8.41 -11.53 -2.88
CA THR A 61 7.54 -10.98 -1.81
C THR A 61 8.33 -10.50 -0.59
N ASP A 62 9.28 -11.31 -0.12
CA ASP A 62 10.09 -11.01 1.07
C ASP A 62 11.47 -10.42 0.71
N THR A 63 11.58 -9.77 -0.43
CA THR A 63 12.82 -9.12 -0.90
C THR A 63 12.68 -7.59 -0.93
N GLY A 64 13.81 -6.88 -1.12
CA GLY A 64 13.79 -5.43 -1.34
C GLY A 64 12.95 -5.01 -2.55
N LEU A 65 12.93 -5.82 -3.62
CA LEU A 65 12.10 -5.56 -4.81
C LEU A 65 10.61 -5.72 -4.49
N GLY A 66 10.23 -6.76 -3.73
CA GLY A 66 8.85 -6.95 -3.30
C GLY A 66 8.37 -5.83 -2.37
N GLU A 67 9.24 -5.36 -1.46
CA GLU A 67 8.95 -4.20 -0.62
C GLU A 67 8.79 -2.91 -1.44
N ALA A 68 9.66 -2.66 -2.41
CA ALA A 68 9.52 -1.52 -3.30
C ALA A 68 8.23 -1.58 -4.13
N ALA A 69 7.88 -2.75 -4.66
CA ALA A 69 6.62 -2.96 -5.38
C ALA A 69 5.40 -2.70 -4.50
N ARG A 70 5.43 -3.13 -3.24
CA ARG A 70 4.37 -2.87 -2.25
C ARG A 70 4.20 -1.39 -1.98
N ARG A 71 5.29 -0.63 -1.88
CA ARG A 71 5.26 0.83 -1.71
C ARG A 71 4.72 1.54 -2.94
N VAL A 72 5.14 1.13 -4.13
CA VAL A 72 4.59 1.66 -5.40
C VAL A 72 3.09 1.37 -5.49
N ALA A 73 2.65 0.16 -5.12
CA ALA A 73 1.23 -0.19 -5.05
C ALA A 73 0.44 0.71 -4.07
N ALA A 74 1.07 1.11 -2.96
CA ALA A 74 0.53 2.05 -1.97
C ALA A 74 0.76 3.54 -2.34
N THR A 75 1.17 3.82 -3.57
CA THR A 75 1.41 5.17 -4.11
C THR A 75 2.63 5.91 -3.57
N PHE A 76 3.53 5.23 -2.90
CA PHE A 76 4.78 5.85 -2.48
C PHE A 76 5.81 5.82 -3.61
N ASP A 77 6.64 6.85 -3.67
CA ASP A 77 7.85 6.80 -4.46
C ASP A 77 8.81 5.80 -3.80
N ALA A 78 9.17 4.78 -4.54
CA ALA A 78 10.07 3.75 -4.07
C ALA A 78 10.97 3.29 -5.21
N GLU A 79 12.22 3.06 -4.88
CA GLU A 79 13.23 2.53 -5.79
C GLU A 79 13.87 1.30 -5.17
N THR A 80 14.37 0.41 -6.01
CA THR A 80 15.19 -0.72 -5.58
C THR A 80 16.61 -0.58 -6.09
N PHE A 81 17.53 -1.28 -5.45
CA PHE A 81 18.91 -1.38 -5.89
C PHE A 81 19.25 -2.83 -6.20
N SER A 82 19.77 -3.07 -7.39
CA SER A 82 20.04 -4.42 -7.86
C SER A 82 21.50 -4.58 -8.31
N PHE A 83 21.99 -5.80 -8.14
CA PHE A 83 23.29 -6.21 -8.65
C PHE A 83 23.10 -7.16 -9.84
N SER A 84 23.99 -7.04 -10.82
CA SER A 84 24.10 -8.03 -11.88
C SER A 84 24.62 -9.36 -11.32
N GLY A 85 24.00 -10.47 -11.73
CA GLY A 85 24.49 -11.82 -11.43
C GLY A 85 23.41 -12.73 -10.84
N GLY A 86 23.06 -13.75 -11.58
CA GLY A 86 22.04 -14.74 -11.23
C GLY A 86 21.35 -15.29 -12.47
N SER A 87 20.35 -16.14 -12.28
CA SER A 87 19.54 -16.71 -13.37
C SER A 87 18.49 -15.72 -13.91
N VAL A 88 18.19 -14.68 -13.17
CA VAL A 88 17.25 -13.60 -13.52
C VAL A 88 18.01 -12.30 -13.62
N ASP A 89 17.71 -11.51 -14.65
CA ASP A 89 18.35 -10.21 -14.88
C ASP A 89 17.58 -9.10 -14.15
N PHE A 90 18.21 -8.55 -13.12
CA PHE A 90 17.67 -7.42 -12.34
C PHE A 90 18.31 -6.07 -12.75
N THR A 91 19.01 -5.98 -13.89
CA THR A 91 19.68 -4.74 -14.29
C THR A 91 18.79 -3.77 -15.05
N GLY A 92 17.59 -4.19 -15.44
CA GLY A 92 16.61 -3.33 -16.10
C GLY A 92 16.10 -2.22 -15.18
N SER A 93 15.53 -1.16 -15.75
CA SER A 93 14.79 -0.12 -15.02
C SER A 93 13.71 0.47 -15.93
N PRO A 94 12.43 0.51 -15.54
CA PRO A 94 11.91 -0.10 -14.30
C PRO A 94 11.87 -1.63 -14.35
N LEU A 95 11.77 -2.27 -13.17
CA LEU A 95 11.46 -3.68 -13.04
C LEU A 95 9.94 -3.86 -12.89
N GLY A 96 9.32 -4.58 -13.84
CA GLY A 96 7.87 -4.80 -13.82
C GLY A 96 7.49 -5.97 -12.92
N VAL A 97 7.05 -5.69 -11.71
CA VAL A 97 6.70 -6.67 -10.68
C VAL A 97 5.20 -6.97 -10.71
N ASP A 98 4.85 -8.23 -10.80
CA ASP A 98 3.46 -8.68 -10.78
C ASP A 98 2.97 -8.89 -9.34
N GLN A 99 1.79 -8.37 -9.00
CA GLN A 99 1.13 -8.58 -7.72
C GLN A 99 0.05 -9.66 -7.84
N GLY A 100 -0.02 -10.55 -6.85
CA GLY A 100 -0.96 -11.68 -6.82
C GLY A 100 -0.43 -12.92 -7.54
N LEU A 101 -1.05 -14.06 -7.28
CA LEU A 101 -0.69 -15.35 -7.87
C LEU A 101 -0.91 -15.33 -9.39
N ARG A 102 -0.14 -16.11 -10.14
CA ARG A 102 -0.19 -16.15 -11.61
C ARG A 102 -1.60 -16.37 -12.18
N GLU A 103 -2.37 -17.23 -11.54
CA GLU A 103 -3.77 -17.51 -11.89
C GLU A 103 -4.75 -16.45 -11.39
N ASP A 104 -4.26 -15.47 -10.63
CA ASP A 104 -5.10 -14.52 -9.89
C ASP A 104 -4.40 -13.18 -9.72
N ARG A 105 -3.90 -12.63 -10.86
CA ARG A 105 -3.16 -11.37 -10.92
C ARG A 105 -4.02 -10.20 -10.46
N LEU A 106 -3.49 -9.42 -9.54
CA LEU A 106 -4.11 -8.19 -9.04
C LEU A 106 -3.65 -6.96 -9.81
N GLY A 107 -2.37 -6.91 -10.17
CA GLY A 107 -1.79 -5.78 -10.88
C GLY A 107 -0.35 -6.04 -11.30
N ARG A 108 0.26 -5.03 -11.94
CA ARG A 108 1.68 -4.96 -12.24
C ARG A 108 2.18 -3.58 -11.85
N HIS A 109 3.32 -3.55 -11.19
CA HIS A 109 3.94 -2.33 -10.68
C HIS A 109 5.33 -2.16 -11.29
N ASP A 110 5.57 -1.04 -11.92
CA ASP A 110 6.86 -0.68 -12.48
C ASP A 110 7.71 -0.02 -11.38
N VAL A 111 8.70 -0.76 -10.89
CA VAL A 111 9.59 -0.32 -9.80
C VAL A 111 10.86 0.26 -10.40
N PRO A 112 11.16 1.55 -10.19
CA PRO A 112 12.44 2.14 -10.55
C PRO A 112 13.59 1.36 -9.90
N ASN A 113 14.66 1.13 -10.66
CA ASN A 113 15.78 0.31 -10.21
C ASN A 113 17.12 1.02 -10.49
N GLN A 114 17.94 1.05 -9.48
CA GLN A 114 19.29 1.59 -9.56
C GLN A 114 20.33 0.46 -9.55
N THR A 115 21.35 0.62 -10.38
CA THR A 115 22.52 -0.28 -10.40
C THR A 115 23.81 0.45 -10.03
N ASP A 116 23.75 1.78 -9.93
CA ASP A 116 24.84 2.66 -9.54
C ASP A 116 24.64 3.12 -8.08
N PRO A 117 25.56 2.80 -7.16
CA PRO A 117 25.48 3.23 -5.76
C PRO A 117 25.41 4.76 -5.57
N GLY A 118 26.03 5.54 -6.48
CA GLY A 118 25.99 7.00 -6.43
C GLY A 118 24.56 7.53 -6.63
N ARG A 119 23.86 7.01 -7.63
CA ARG A 119 22.46 7.38 -7.90
C ARG A 119 21.50 6.94 -6.81
N LEU A 120 21.76 5.77 -6.20
CA LEU A 120 20.97 5.32 -5.04
C LEU A 120 21.07 6.31 -3.87
N ALA A 121 22.29 6.85 -3.61
CA ALA A 121 22.48 7.83 -2.56
C ALA A 121 21.73 9.15 -2.83
N GLU A 122 21.69 9.60 -4.09
CA GLU A 122 20.91 10.77 -4.52
C GLU A 122 19.41 10.51 -4.33
N ALA A 123 18.90 9.40 -4.86
CA ALA A 123 17.48 9.02 -4.71
C ALA A 123 17.05 8.90 -3.23
N ALA A 124 17.93 8.38 -2.37
CA ALA A 124 17.66 8.28 -0.94
C ALA A 124 17.59 9.64 -0.22
N GLN A 125 18.28 10.67 -0.73
CA GLN A 125 18.20 12.02 -0.19
C GLN A 125 16.93 12.75 -0.63
N ASP A 126 16.44 12.47 -1.83
CA ASP A 126 15.27 13.11 -2.41
C ASP A 126 13.96 12.42 -2.03
N ALA A 127 14.02 11.21 -1.44
CA ALA A 127 12.86 10.44 -1.07
C ALA A 127 12.03 11.14 0.03
N GLU A 128 10.72 11.30 -0.23
CA GLU A 128 9.80 11.79 0.80
C GLU A 128 9.68 10.78 1.95
N PRO A 129 9.70 11.26 3.22
CA PRO A 129 9.46 10.40 4.35
C PRO A 129 8.07 9.75 4.28
N LEU A 130 7.98 8.46 4.51
CA LEU A 130 6.69 7.80 4.61
C LEU A 130 5.92 8.32 5.81
N PRO A 131 4.59 8.53 5.70
CA PRO A 131 3.77 8.88 6.85
C PRO A 131 3.91 7.86 7.99
N ASP A 132 4.23 8.30 9.19
CA ASP A 132 4.48 7.48 10.38
C ASP A 132 3.44 7.72 11.50
N THR A 133 2.44 8.55 11.23
CA THR A 133 1.32 8.84 12.13
C THR A 133 0.01 8.86 11.36
N TRP A 134 -1.11 8.66 12.06
CA TRP A 134 -2.45 8.76 11.46
C TRP A 134 -2.69 10.14 10.84
N GLN A 135 -2.24 11.20 11.47
CA GLN A 135 -2.38 12.56 10.95
C GLN A 135 -1.58 12.76 9.67
N ALA A 136 -0.30 12.37 9.66
CA ALA A 136 0.55 12.47 8.48
C ALA A 136 -0.02 11.67 7.30
N MET A 137 -0.53 10.45 7.56
CA MET A 137 -1.18 9.60 6.57
C MET A 137 -2.42 10.27 5.95
N VAL A 138 -3.30 10.85 6.77
CA VAL A 138 -4.51 11.52 6.27
C VAL A 138 -4.13 12.74 5.43
N ARG A 139 -3.16 13.54 5.88
CA ARG A 139 -2.68 14.70 5.11
C ARG A 139 -2.03 14.32 3.80
N TYR A 140 -1.22 13.29 3.80
CA TYR A 140 -0.64 12.72 2.57
C TYR A 140 -1.74 12.31 1.58
N ALA A 141 -2.75 11.59 2.07
CA ALA A 141 -3.87 11.14 1.26
C ALA A 141 -4.70 12.32 0.70
N GLN A 142 -5.00 13.33 1.50
CA GLN A 142 -5.74 14.54 1.09
C GLN A 142 -5.01 15.32 -0.02
N ALA A 143 -3.68 15.38 0.05
CA ALA A 143 -2.87 16.06 -0.96
C ALA A 143 -2.78 15.26 -2.28
N ARG A 144 -2.79 13.93 -2.21
CA ARG A 144 -2.54 13.04 -3.35
C ARG A 144 -3.81 12.67 -4.12
N PHE A 145 -4.90 12.37 -3.43
CA PHE A 145 -6.14 11.86 -4.04
C PHE A 145 -7.17 12.98 -4.23
N THR A 146 -6.99 13.75 -5.30
CA THR A 146 -7.77 14.98 -5.53
C THR A 146 -9.22 14.74 -5.96
N ASN A 147 -9.57 13.52 -6.40
CA ASN A 147 -10.94 13.12 -6.70
C ASN A 147 -11.71 12.63 -5.47
N LEU A 148 -11.03 12.59 -4.30
CA LEU A 148 -11.63 12.18 -3.04
C LEU A 148 -11.72 13.35 -2.06
N ASN A 149 -12.88 13.48 -1.43
CA ASN A 149 -13.09 14.37 -0.28
C ASN A 149 -12.85 13.57 1.00
N ILE A 150 -11.63 13.57 1.51
CA ILE A 150 -11.23 12.79 2.69
C ILE A 150 -11.44 13.66 3.94
N ALA A 151 -12.30 13.17 4.85
CA ALA A 151 -12.52 13.81 6.14
C ALA A 151 -11.26 13.79 7.03
N GLU A 152 -11.26 14.57 8.13
CA GLU A 152 -10.17 14.55 9.12
C GLU A 152 -10.21 13.26 9.96
N LEU A 153 -9.95 12.13 9.30
CA LEU A 153 -10.14 10.79 9.85
C LEU A 153 -9.33 10.55 11.13
N HIS A 154 -8.18 11.22 11.27
CA HIS A 154 -7.30 11.13 12.45
C HIS A 154 -7.90 11.74 13.71
N GLU A 155 -8.93 12.61 13.59
CA GLU A 155 -9.67 13.16 14.72
C GLU A 155 -10.69 12.16 15.28
N ASN A 156 -10.94 11.07 14.58
CA ASN A 156 -11.85 10.02 15.05
C ASN A 156 -11.28 9.33 16.30
N LYS A 157 -12.07 9.35 17.39
CA LYS A 157 -11.67 8.77 18.69
C LYS A 157 -11.35 7.28 18.62
N MET A 158 -11.92 6.53 17.69
CA MET A 158 -11.62 5.10 17.53
C MET A 158 -10.25 4.93 16.88
N LEU A 159 -9.96 5.66 15.81
CA LEU A 159 -8.66 5.61 15.14
C LEU A 159 -7.53 6.15 16.04
N SER A 160 -7.75 7.26 16.72
CA SER A 160 -6.73 7.90 17.56
C SER A 160 -6.29 7.07 18.78
N ARG A 161 -7.04 6.04 19.15
CA ARG A 161 -6.69 5.09 20.22
C ARG A 161 -5.89 3.89 19.72
N GLU A 162 -5.85 3.67 18.43
CA GLU A 162 -5.10 2.57 17.83
C GLU A 162 -3.64 2.99 17.59
N ALA A 163 -2.73 2.06 17.82
CA ALA A 163 -1.34 2.25 17.44
C ALA A 163 -1.24 2.39 15.91
N PHE A 164 -0.39 3.30 15.45
CA PHE A 164 -0.09 3.42 14.03
C PHE A 164 0.67 2.17 13.55
N GLU A 165 0.26 1.64 12.42
CA GLU A 165 0.91 0.51 11.76
C GLU A 165 1.05 0.79 10.27
N ALA A 166 2.24 0.54 9.71
CA ALA A 166 2.51 0.79 8.31
C ALA A 166 1.68 -0.11 7.38
N SER A 167 1.39 -1.35 7.77
CA SER A 167 0.50 -2.25 7.03
C SER A 167 -0.93 -1.70 6.87
N LEU A 168 -1.44 -1.01 7.88
CA LEU A 168 -2.73 -0.32 7.83
C LEU A 168 -2.66 0.94 6.95
N ARG A 169 -1.56 1.71 7.03
CA ARG A 169 -1.28 2.85 6.17
C ARG A 169 -1.29 2.44 4.69
N ASP A 170 -0.48 1.44 4.35
CA ASP A 170 -0.31 0.99 2.96
C ASP A 170 -1.64 0.52 2.39
N ARG A 171 -2.39 -0.27 3.16
CA ARG A 171 -3.71 -0.75 2.75
C ARG A 171 -4.74 0.36 2.60
N PHE A 172 -4.71 1.36 3.48
CA PHE A 172 -5.55 2.53 3.37
C PHE A 172 -5.29 3.29 2.06
N LEU A 173 -4.02 3.53 1.73
CA LEU A 173 -3.63 4.24 0.52
C LEU A 173 -3.95 3.45 -0.76
N GLU A 174 -3.78 2.12 -0.76
CA GLU A 174 -4.23 1.27 -1.87
C GLU A 174 -5.75 1.37 -2.10
N ASP A 175 -6.55 1.33 -1.04
CA ASP A 175 -8.00 1.44 -1.16
C ASP A 175 -8.42 2.83 -1.66
N LEU A 176 -7.74 3.89 -1.22
CA LEU A 176 -7.98 5.24 -1.75
C LEU A 176 -7.58 5.37 -3.21
N LEU A 177 -6.46 4.77 -3.63
CA LEU A 177 -6.05 4.76 -5.04
C LEU A 177 -7.11 4.11 -5.92
N ILE A 178 -7.68 2.98 -5.48
CA ILE A 178 -8.75 2.29 -6.20
C ILE A 178 -9.97 3.20 -6.35
N LEU A 179 -10.38 3.89 -5.28
CA LEU A 179 -11.53 4.80 -5.29
C LEU A 179 -11.25 6.04 -6.14
N ASP A 180 -10.07 6.65 -6.02
CA ASP A 180 -9.66 7.82 -6.80
C ASP A 180 -9.60 7.50 -8.28
N THR A 181 -8.99 6.37 -8.66
CA THR A 181 -8.94 5.89 -10.05
C THR A 181 -10.34 5.62 -10.59
N TYR A 182 -11.22 5.01 -9.80
CA TYR A 182 -12.61 4.81 -10.19
C TYR A 182 -13.31 6.14 -10.52
N VAL A 183 -13.18 7.14 -9.66
CA VAL A 183 -13.80 8.46 -9.87
C VAL A 183 -13.20 9.15 -11.10
N ASN A 184 -11.87 9.10 -11.26
CA ASN A 184 -11.16 9.73 -12.38
C ASN A 184 -11.56 9.16 -13.75
N HIS A 185 -11.99 7.89 -13.80
CA HIS A 185 -12.45 7.22 -15.02
C HIS A 185 -13.98 7.17 -15.16
N ARG A 186 -14.65 8.19 -14.60
CA ARG A 186 -16.06 8.48 -14.87
C ARG A 186 -16.17 9.78 -15.66
N THR A 187 -17.06 9.77 -16.64
CA THR A 187 -17.40 10.98 -17.39
C THR A 187 -18.22 11.95 -16.53
N VAL A 188 -18.36 13.20 -16.99
CA VAL A 188 -19.11 14.25 -16.27
C VAL A 188 -20.59 13.88 -16.06
N ASP A 189 -21.17 13.09 -16.95
CA ASP A 189 -22.55 12.57 -16.82
C ASP A 189 -22.62 11.29 -15.95
N GLY A 190 -21.50 10.85 -15.37
CA GLY A 190 -21.42 9.70 -14.47
C GLY A 190 -21.30 8.34 -15.16
N THR A 191 -21.11 8.31 -16.48
CA THR A 191 -20.87 7.06 -17.22
C THR A 191 -19.50 6.48 -16.85
N GLU A 192 -19.47 5.18 -16.57
CA GLU A 192 -18.21 4.47 -16.28
C GLU A 192 -17.45 4.17 -17.57
N GLU A 193 -16.21 4.60 -17.66
CA GLU A 193 -15.26 4.17 -18.69
C GLU A 193 -14.79 2.72 -18.43
N ALA A 194 -13.98 2.18 -19.33
CA ALA A 194 -13.53 0.78 -19.24
C ALA A 194 -12.78 0.49 -17.92
N GLU A 195 -11.91 1.41 -17.48
CA GLU A 195 -11.14 1.27 -16.26
C GLU A 195 -12.03 1.31 -15.01
N ALA A 196 -12.96 2.27 -14.92
CA ALA A 196 -13.91 2.32 -13.80
C ALA A 196 -14.75 1.04 -13.69
N ARG A 197 -15.21 0.49 -14.84
CA ARG A 197 -15.93 -0.80 -14.87
C ARG A 197 -15.06 -1.95 -14.38
N SER A 198 -13.81 -2.02 -14.83
CA SER A 198 -12.84 -3.02 -14.41
C SER A 198 -12.63 -2.99 -12.90
N ILE A 199 -12.43 -1.79 -12.33
CA ILE A 199 -12.31 -1.58 -10.88
C ILE A 199 -13.55 -2.07 -10.14
N ARG A 200 -14.74 -1.70 -10.59
CA ARG A 200 -16.00 -2.12 -9.97
C ARG A 200 -16.16 -3.65 -10.01
N GLU A 201 -15.91 -4.28 -11.15
CA GLU A 201 -16.01 -5.72 -11.32
C GLU A 201 -15.01 -6.46 -10.44
N LYS A 202 -13.77 -5.96 -10.33
CA LYS A 202 -12.70 -6.59 -9.57
C LYS A 202 -12.86 -6.43 -8.06
N TYR A 203 -13.14 -5.22 -7.58
CA TYR A 203 -13.06 -4.91 -6.16
C TYR A 203 -14.41 -4.86 -5.44
N PHE A 204 -15.53 -4.67 -6.17
CA PHE A 204 -16.87 -4.60 -5.58
C PHE A 204 -17.71 -5.86 -5.83
N ILE A 205 -17.47 -6.60 -6.90
CA ILE A 205 -18.33 -7.73 -7.31
C ILE A 205 -17.50 -9.03 -7.48
N GLY A 206 -16.27 -8.92 -7.97
CA GLY A 206 -15.44 -10.05 -8.37
C GLY A 206 -14.95 -10.93 -7.22
N LYS A 207 -14.13 -11.92 -7.58
CA LYS A 207 -13.52 -12.89 -6.66
C LYS A 207 -12.67 -12.24 -5.56
N HIS A 208 -12.09 -11.08 -5.84
CA HIS A 208 -11.30 -10.27 -4.92
C HIS A 208 -12.11 -9.13 -4.29
N ALA A 209 -13.44 -9.19 -4.38
CA ALA A 209 -14.31 -8.19 -3.79
C ALA A 209 -13.97 -7.98 -2.31
N ARG A 210 -13.38 -6.83 -2.01
CA ARG A 210 -13.04 -6.38 -0.66
C ARG A 210 -13.86 -5.17 -0.23
N ILE A 211 -14.54 -4.57 -1.19
CA ILE A 211 -15.49 -3.47 -0.98
C ILE A 211 -16.89 -4.07 -1.04
N THR A 212 -17.60 -3.97 0.05
CA THR A 212 -18.92 -4.60 0.19
C THR A 212 -19.87 -3.70 0.96
N ASP A 213 -21.16 -3.93 0.74
CA ASP A 213 -22.20 -3.39 1.60
C ASP A 213 -22.25 -4.12 2.96
N GLU A 214 -22.71 -3.47 4.00
CA GLU A 214 -22.96 -4.12 5.29
C GLU A 214 -24.25 -4.96 5.23
N SER A 215 -24.38 -5.95 6.11
CA SER A 215 -25.61 -6.76 6.20
C SER A 215 -26.79 -5.91 6.67
N ASP A 216 -28.01 -6.29 6.27
CA ASP A 216 -29.21 -5.55 6.65
C ASP A 216 -29.43 -5.52 8.17
N GLU A 217 -29.04 -6.59 8.87
CA GLU A 217 -29.06 -6.66 10.33
C GLU A 217 -28.15 -5.57 10.93
N ASN A 218 -26.90 -5.48 10.47
CA ASN A 218 -25.95 -4.49 10.94
C ASN A 218 -26.34 -3.07 10.52
N LYS A 219 -26.88 -2.87 9.31
CA LYS A 219 -27.40 -1.58 8.87
C LYS A 219 -28.49 -1.05 9.79
N ASN A 220 -29.34 -1.93 10.29
CA ASN A 220 -30.41 -1.56 11.23
C ASN A 220 -29.87 -1.32 12.63
N ALA A 221 -28.98 -2.20 13.12
CA ALA A 221 -28.45 -2.14 14.48
C ALA A 221 -27.45 -0.98 14.71
N PHE A 222 -26.70 -0.59 13.68
CA PHE A 222 -25.59 0.39 13.76
C PHE A 222 -25.79 1.56 12.78
N ARG A 223 -27.05 1.93 12.51
CA ARG A 223 -27.37 2.99 11.54
C ARG A 223 -26.77 4.31 11.92
N ASP A 224 -26.86 4.66 13.20
CA ASP A 224 -26.39 5.96 13.71
C ASP A 224 -24.86 6.04 13.63
N GLU A 225 -24.14 4.96 13.97
CA GLU A 225 -22.69 4.87 13.93
C GLU A 225 -22.14 4.88 12.49
N MET A 226 -22.93 4.41 11.50
CA MET A 226 -22.60 4.47 10.07
C MET A 226 -23.18 5.71 9.38
N THR A 227 -23.74 6.66 10.14
CA THR A 227 -24.21 7.94 9.62
C THR A 227 -23.19 9.02 9.92
N PHE A 228 -22.57 9.54 8.87
CA PHE A 228 -21.50 10.51 8.95
C PHE A 228 -21.96 11.87 8.42
N ARG A 229 -21.28 12.93 8.87
CA ARG A 229 -21.54 14.28 8.40
C ARG A 229 -20.73 14.57 7.14
N ARG A 230 -21.40 14.97 6.06
CA ARG A 230 -20.78 15.47 4.83
C ARG A 230 -20.09 16.83 5.07
N GLN A 231 -19.18 17.20 4.16
CA GLN A 231 -18.64 18.58 4.16
C GLN A 231 -19.73 19.66 3.97
N THR A 232 -20.82 19.32 3.29
CA THR A 232 -22.00 20.20 3.15
C THR A 232 -22.79 20.40 4.45
N GLY A 233 -22.49 19.62 5.49
CA GLY A 233 -23.19 19.62 6.77
C GLY A 233 -24.38 18.65 6.86
N GLU A 234 -24.74 17.98 5.78
CA GLU A 234 -25.80 16.98 5.74
C GLU A 234 -25.32 15.63 6.32
N ASN A 235 -26.25 14.84 6.84
CA ASN A 235 -25.97 13.49 7.28
C ASN A 235 -26.06 12.49 6.10
N TYR A 236 -25.08 11.59 6.01
CA TYR A 236 -25.05 10.54 5.00
C TYR A 236 -24.83 9.19 5.65
N PHE A 237 -25.71 8.24 5.32
CA PHE A 237 -25.58 6.85 5.73
C PHE A 237 -24.64 6.10 4.79
N ALA A 238 -23.47 5.69 5.28
CA ALA A 238 -22.41 5.04 4.51
C ALA A 238 -22.18 3.58 4.93
N PRO A 239 -23.03 2.65 4.55
CA PRO A 239 -22.87 1.23 4.91
C PRO A 239 -21.82 0.51 4.07
N TRP A 240 -21.47 1.05 2.90
CA TRP A 240 -20.42 0.51 2.05
C TRP A 240 -19.03 0.77 2.62
N HIS A 241 -18.21 -0.28 2.62
CA HIS A 241 -16.88 -0.18 3.18
C HIS A 241 -15.88 -1.14 2.52
N SER A 242 -14.60 -0.77 2.51
CA SER A 242 -13.50 -1.69 2.27
C SER A 242 -13.14 -2.45 3.53
N LYS A 243 -12.81 -3.73 3.37
CA LYS A 243 -12.44 -4.65 4.46
C LYS A 243 -10.95 -4.84 4.53
N MET A 244 -10.36 -4.52 5.68
CA MET A 244 -9.00 -4.88 6.02
C MET A 244 -9.06 -6.00 7.06
N LYS A 245 -8.51 -7.18 6.72
CA LYS A 245 -8.56 -8.35 7.63
C LYS A 245 -7.73 -8.10 8.87
N HIS A 246 -6.58 -7.46 8.69
CA HIS A 246 -5.71 -7.07 9.79
C HIS A 246 -6.45 -6.09 10.70
N ARG A 247 -6.46 -6.37 12.01
CA ARG A 247 -7.19 -5.64 13.06
C ARG A 247 -8.66 -5.35 12.77
N GLN A 248 -9.21 -5.97 11.72
CA GLN A 248 -10.60 -5.76 11.27
C GLN A 248 -10.93 -4.29 11.01
N PHE A 249 -10.02 -3.53 10.43
CA PHE A 249 -10.24 -2.15 10.04
C PHE A 249 -11.24 -2.05 8.88
N ARG A 250 -11.89 -0.89 8.79
CA ARG A 250 -12.86 -0.54 7.74
C ARG A 250 -12.60 0.87 7.26
N LEU A 251 -12.78 1.05 5.94
CA LEU A 251 -12.83 2.35 5.28
C LEU A 251 -14.25 2.56 4.78
N HIS A 252 -15.03 3.46 5.40
CA HIS A 252 -16.37 3.80 4.94
C HIS A 252 -16.36 5.03 4.05
N PHE A 253 -17.12 4.98 2.96
CA PHE A 253 -17.16 6.03 1.95
C PHE A 253 -18.52 6.11 1.25
N GLU A 254 -18.73 7.16 0.46
CA GLU A 254 -19.94 7.37 -0.32
C GLU A 254 -20.07 6.32 -1.44
N TRP A 255 -21.11 5.47 -1.37
CA TRP A 255 -21.39 4.52 -2.42
C TRP A 255 -22.88 4.07 -2.40
N PRO A 256 -23.55 3.87 -3.56
CA PRO A 256 -23.05 4.18 -4.91
C PRO A 256 -22.89 5.69 -5.14
N LEU A 257 -21.91 6.05 -5.98
CA LEU A 257 -21.67 7.44 -6.31
C LEU A 257 -22.73 7.94 -7.32
N ALA A 258 -23.46 8.99 -6.95
CA ALA A 258 -24.50 9.57 -7.83
C ALA A 258 -23.89 10.08 -9.14
N THR A 259 -24.68 10.06 -10.23
CA THR A 259 -24.20 10.41 -11.59
C THR A 259 -23.63 11.81 -11.70
N HIS A 260 -24.20 12.78 -10.97
CA HIS A 260 -23.76 14.18 -11.00
C HIS A 260 -22.53 14.46 -10.11
N ARG A 261 -22.09 13.47 -9.34
CA ARG A 261 -20.94 13.62 -8.41
C ARG A 261 -19.63 13.36 -9.14
N GLN A 262 -18.71 14.31 -9.06
CA GLN A 262 -17.35 14.22 -9.60
C GLN A 262 -16.29 13.92 -8.54
N THR A 263 -16.68 13.90 -7.28
CA THR A 263 -15.82 13.57 -6.14
C THR A 263 -16.55 12.59 -5.23
N LEU A 264 -15.79 11.70 -4.59
CA LEU A 264 -16.30 10.72 -3.65
C LEU A 264 -15.89 11.10 -2.23
N GLU A 265 -16.83 11.05 -1.28
CA GLU A 265 -16.52 11.35 0.12
C GLU A 265 -16.06 10.11 0.88
N VAL A 266 -14.97 10.25 1.65
CA VAL A 266 -14.43 9.23 2.56
C VAL A 266 -14.67 9.71 3.98
N PHE A 267 -15.45 8.93 4.77
CA PHE A 267 -16.00 9.37 6.05
C PHE A 267 -15.30 8.79 7.27
N TYR A 268 -14.82 7.56 7.17
CA TYR A 268 -14.30 6.83 8.32
C TYR A 268 -13.17 5.89 7.89
N TYR A 269 -12.16 5.83 8.73
CA TYR A 269 -11.14 4.80 8.73
C TYR A 269 -10.84 4.39 10.18
N GLY A 270 -10.85 3.10 10.47
CA GLY A 270 -10.62 2.61 11.81
C GLY A 270 -11.14 1.20 12.06
N PRO A 271 -11.14 0.74 13.32
CA PRO A 271 -11.69 -0.55 13.71
C PRO A 271 -13.14 -0.72 13.27
N LYS A 272 -13.55 -1.97 13.05
CA LYS A 272 -14.92 -2.30 12.63
C LYS A 272 -15.96 -1.69 13.59
N ILE A 273 -16.86 -0.85 13.07
CA ILE A 273 -17.91 -0.15 13.85
C ILE A 273 -18.87 -1.15 14.48
N THR A 274 -19.22 -2.24 13.78
CA THR A 274 -20.19 -3.26 14.18
C THR A 274 -19.62 -4.32 15.14
N LYS A 275 -18.59 -3.97 15.90
CA LYS A 275 -18.11 -4.77 17.03
C LYS A 275 -18.70 -4.21 18.32
N GLN A 276 -19.44 -5.00 19.00
CA GLN A 276 -19.76 -4.82 20.42
C GLN A 276 -18.78 -5.60 21.27
#